data_5d15c81cc673694fd773870e4242c023
#
_entry.id   5d15c81cc673694fd773870e4242c023
#
_cell.length_a   1.000
_cell.length_b   1.000
_cell.length_c   1.000
_cell.angle_alpha   90.00
_cell.angle_beta   90.00
_cell.angle_gamma   90.00
#
_symmetry.space_group_name_H-M   'P 1'
#
loop_
_entity.id
_entity.type
_entity.pdbx_description
1 polymer ?
#
loop_
_entity_poly.entity_id
_entity_poly.type
_entity_poly.pdbx_seq_one_letter_code
_entity_poly.pdbx_strand_id
1 'polypeptide(L)'
;SGIKHDGRAPDYDDWKLNGDLLFWNETLRHAFEVSSMGIRVDSVSLAYQLKAADAEDRMKYDYHKGIADGTLPLTIGGGIGQSRLSMLILEKAHIGEVQVSLWPEKMIADCKNSGINLL
;
A
#
# COMPACT_ATOMS: atom_id res chain seq x y z
N SER A 1 10.61 -2.21 -14.49
CA SER A 1 11.94 -1.68 -14.15
C SER A 1 12.88 -2.75 -13.60
N GLY A 2 12.38 -3.88 -13.09
CA GLY A 2 13.18 -4.95 -12.49
C GLY A 2 13.83 -4.59 -11.14
N ILE A 3 13.55 -3.42 -10.62
CA ILE A 3 14.00 -3.01 -9.28
C ILE A 3 12.95 -3.48 -8.27
N LYS A 4 13.42 -4.12 -7.20
CA LYS A 4 12.56 -4.51 -6.08
C LYS A 4 11.79 -3.30 -5.57
N HIS A 5 10.48 -3.40 -5.52
CA HIS A 5 9.66 -2.34 -4.95
C HIS A 5 9.85 -2.32 -3.42
N ASP A 6 10.15 -1.15 -2.88
CA ASP A 6 10.42 -1.02 -1.45
C ASP A 6 9.18 -1.38 -0.63
N GLY A 7 9.38 -2.22 0.41
CA GLY A 7 8.33 -2.68 1.31
C GLY A 7 7.35 -3.72 0.76
N ARG A 8 7.43 -4.12 -0.52
CA ARG A 8 6.55 -5.17 -1.07
C ARG A 8 7.07 -6.57 -0.79
N ALA A 9 6.19 -7.43 -0.25
CA ALA A 9 6.49 -8.84 -0.05
C ALA A 9 6.72 -9.57 -1.39
N PRO A 10 7.61 -10.59 -1.43
CA PRO A 10 7.93 -11.29 -2.67
C PRO A 10 6.80 -12.18 -3.20
N ASP A 11 5.82 -12.49 -2.37
CA ASP A 11 4.73 -13.42 -2.63
C ASP A 11 3.37 -12.75 -2.78
N TYR A 12 3.36 -11.49 -3.16
CA TYR A 12 2.17 -10.66 -3.25
C TYR A 12 2.01 -10.06 -4.64
N ASP A 13 2.56 -8.87 -4.90
CA ASP A 13 2.54 -8.25 -6.22
C ASP A 13 3.75 -8.65 -7.06
N ASP A 14 3.54 -8.83 -8.36
CA ASP A 14 4.65 -8.87 -9.30
C ASP A 14 5.39 -7.52 -9.27
N TRP A 15 6.67 -7.54 -8.94
CA TRP A 15 7.49 -6.33 -8.79
C TRP A 15 7.68 -5.54 -10.06
N LYS A 16 7.38 -6.13 -11.22
CA LYS A 16 7.43 -5.47 -12.53
C LYS A 16 6.09 -4.92 -12.97
N LEU A 17 4.98 -5.41 -12.38
CA LEU A 17 3.61 -5.16 -12.81
C LEU A 17 2.76 -4.56 -11.68
N ASN A 18 3.33 -3.64 -10.93
CA ASN A 18 2.65 -2.89 -9.89
C ASN A 18 2.85 -1.39 -10.05
N GLY A 19 2.04 -0.61 -9.38
CA GLY A 19 2.12 0.84 -9.38
C GLY A 19 1.27 1.47 -8.30
N ASP A 20 1.55 2.74 -8.07
CA ASP A 20 0.83 3.55 -7.09
C ASP A 20 0.19 4.75 -7.80
N LEU A 21 -1.01 5.13 -7.37
CA LEU A 21 -1.67 6.35 -7.81
C LEU A 21 -1.31 7.49 -6.88
N LEU A 22 -0.57 8.44 -7.42
CA LEU A 22 -0.14 9.64 -6.73
C LEU A 22 -0.95 10.84 -7.26
N PHE A 23 -1.54 11.60 -6.36
CA PHE A 23 -2.20 12.86 -6.66
C PHE A 23 -1.44 14.01 -6.02
N TRP A 24 -1.47 15.16 -6.67
CA TRP A 24 -1.02 16.37 -6.02
C TRP A 24 -2.05 16.82 -4.98
N ASN A 25 -1.63 16.94 -3.74
CA ASN A 25 -2.47 17.45 -2.66
C ASN A 25 -2.20 18.95 -2.49
N GLU A 26 -3.18 19.78 -2.84
CA GLU A 26 -3.08 21.23 -2.77
C GLU A 26 -2.96 21.76 -1.34
N THR A 27 -3.63 21.11 -0.40
CA THR A 27 -3.59 21.48 1.01
C THR A 27 -2.21 21.24 1.62
N LEU A 28 -1.61 20.09 1.32
CA LEU A 28 -0.32 19.69 1.88
C LEU A 28 0.88 20.07 0.99
N ARG A 29 0.63 20.53 -0.24
CA ARG A 29 1.65 20.93 -1.21
C ARG A 29 2.68 19.85 -1.52
N HIS A 30 2.25 18.59 -1.60
CA HIS A 30 3.10 17.46 -2.00
C HIS A 30 2.33 16.36 -2.72
N ALA A 31 3.07 15.43 -3.34
CA ALA A 31 2.49 14.23 -3.92
C ALA A 31 1.93 13.33 -2.81
N PHE A 32 0.73 12.83 -3.02
CA PHE A 32 -0.03 12.08 -2.04
C PHE A 32 -0.49 10.75 -2.64
N GLU A 33 0.01 9.65 -2.10
CA GLU A 33 -0.38 8.31 -2.54
C GLU A 33 -1.77 7.97 -2.02
N VAL A 34 -2.68 7.68 -2.93
CA VAL A 34 -4.07 7.33 -2.62
C VAL A 34 -4.34 5.85 -2.78
N SER A 35 -3.72 5.23 -3.76
CA SER A 35 -3.95 3.82 -4.09
C SER A 35 -2.66 3.14 -4.48
N SER A 36 -2.52 1.89 -4.09
CA SER A 36 -1.48 0.98 -4.54
C SER A 36 -2.13 -0.24 -5.16
N MET A 37 -1.64 -0.68 -6.33
CA MET A 37 -2.23 -1.76 -7.09
C MET A 37 -1.17 -2.57 -7.84
N GLY A 38 -1.52 -3.81 -8.18
CA GLY A 38 -0.62 -4.67 -8.95
C GLY A 38 -1.31 -5.89 -9.51
N ILE A 39 -0.70 -6.44 -10.54
CA ILE A 39 -0.93 -7.82 -10.94
C ILE A 39 -0.25 -8.69 -9.90
N ARG A 40 -0.97 -9.69 -9.37
CA ARG A 40 -0.41 -10.62 -8.38
C ARG A 40 0.58 -11.56 -9.05
N VAL A 41 1.48 -12.10 -8.26
CA VAL A 41 2.48 -13.05 -8.76
C VAL A 41 1.84 -14.25 -9.46
N ASP A 42 2.46 -14.68 -10.54
CA ASP A 42 2.26 -15.98 -11.18
C ASP A 42 3.35 -16.97 -10.74
N SER A 43 3.34 -18.18 -11.27
CA SER A 43 4.32 -19.22 -10.92
C SER A 43 5.77 -18.80 -11.22
N VAL A 44 6.00 -18.00 -12.26
CA VAL A 44 7.33 -17.57 -12.69
C VAL A 44 7.83 -16.41 -11.84
N SER A 45 7.02 -15.38 -11.68
CA SER A 45 7.36 -14.21 -10.86
C SER A 45 7.48 -14.57 -9.38
N LEU A 46 6.61 -15.45 -8.87
CA LEU A 46 6.69 -15.98 -7.51
C LEU A 46 8.04 -16.66 -7.24
N ALA A 47 8.42 -17.62 -8.08
CA ALA A 47 9.70 -18.34 -7.91
C ALA A 47 10.90 -17.38 -7.98
N TYR A 48 10.89 -16.46 -8.93
CA TYR A 48 11.93 -15.43 -9.05
C TYR A 48 12.02 -14.54 -7.82
N GLN A 49 10.88 -14.02 -7.35
CA GLN A 49 10.83 -13.07 -6.25
C GLN A 49 11.17 -13.71 -4.90
N LEU A 50 10.71 -14.94 -4.64
CA LEU A 50 11.08 -15.70 -3.45
C LEU A 50 12.58 -15.93 -3.39
N LYS A 51 13.20 -16.33 -4.50
CA LYS A 51 14.65 -16.50 -4.58
C LYS A 51 15.38 -15.17 -4.36
N ALA A 52 14.94 -14.10 -4.98
CA ALA A 52 15.55 -12.78 -4.83
C ALA A 52 15.42 -12.19 -3.41
N ALA A 53 14.45 -12.66 -2.64
CA ALA A 53 14.20 -12.24 -1.26
C ALA A 53 14.75 -13.24 -0.21
N ASP A 54 15.44 -14.33 -0.63
CA ASP A 54 15.90 -15.40 0.24
C ASP A 54 14.76 -15.98 1.10
N ALA A 55 13.62 -16.24 0.45
CA ALA A 55 12.37 -16.67 1.09
C ALA A 55 11.79 -17.94 0.44
N GLU A 56 12.62 -18.75 -0.19
CA GLU A 56 12.21 -19.97 -0.93
C GLU A 56 11.57 -21.02 -0.01
N ASP A 57 11.85 -20.97 1.28
CA ASP A 57 11.22 -21.82 2.30
C ASP A 57 9.70 -21.65 2.37
N ARG A 58 9.16 -20.52 1.90
CA ARG A 58 7.71 -20.25 1.84
C ARG A 58 6.97 -21.14 0.83
N MET A 59 7.67 -21.78 -0.10
CA MET A 59 7.06 -22.76 -1.02
C MET A 59 6.40 -23.95 -0.32
N LYS A 60 6.64 -24.15 0.97
CA LYS A 60 5.93 -25.16 1.79
C LYS A 60 4.45 -24.85 2.04
N TYR A 61 4.03 -23.59 1.94
CA TYR A 61 2.66 -23.16 2.23
C TYR A 61 1.72 -23.42 1.04
N ASP A 62 0.47 -23.72 1.34
CA ASP A 62 -0.55 -24.10 0.34
C ASP A 62 -0.81 -23.00 -0.69
N TYR A 63 -0.81 -21.74 -0.29
CA TYR A 63 -0.92 -20.61 -1.21
C TYR A 63 0.17 -20.63 -2.28
N HIS A 64 1.44 -20.78 -1.86
CA HIS A 64 2.57 -20.76 -2.78
C HIS A 64 2.56 -21.97 -3.72
N LYS A 65 2.20 -23.15 -3.19
CA LYS A 65 2.00 -24.35 -4.00
C LYS A 65 0.90 -24.16 -5.03
N GLY A 66 -0.24 -23.60 -4.59
CA GLY A 66 -1.38 -23.39 -5.47
C GLY A 66 -1.11 -22.39 -6.60
N ILE A 67 -0.25 -21.38 -6.38
CA ILE A 67 0.23 -20.51 -7.45
C ILE A 67 1.20 -21.25 -8.37
N ALA A 68 2.14 -22.01 -7.78
CA ALA A 68 3.19 -22.70 -8.54
C ALA A 68 2.63 -23.79 -9.47
N ASP A 69 1.62 -24.52 -9.04
CA ASP A 69 0.97 -25.61 -9.79
C ASP A 69 -0.24 -25.17 -10.61
N GLY A 70 -0.65 -23.89 -10.49
CA GLY A 70 -1.75 -23.31 -11.25
C GLY A 70 -3.14 -23.71 -10.75
N THR A 71 -3.29 -24.25 -9.54
CA THR A 71 -4.59 -24.57 -8.93
C THR A 71 -5.31 -23.33 -8.41
N LEU A 72 -4.58 -22.26 -8.12
CA LEU A 72 -5.16 -20.95 -7.80
C LEU A 72 -5.26 -20.06 -9.04
N PRO A 73 -6.34 -19.28 -9.18
CA PRO A 73 -6.51 -18.37 -10.31
C PRO A 73 -5.50 -17.22 -10.25
N LEU A 74 -5.11 -16.73 -11.42
CA LEU A 74 -4.35 -15.47 -11.53
C LEU A 74 -5.26 -14.31 -11.15
N THR A 75 -4.73 -13.36 -10.40
CA THR A 75 -5.50 -12.23 -9.87
C THR A 75 -4.79 -10.91 -10.07
N ILE A 76 -5.57 -9.85 -10.04
CA ILE A 76 -5.11 -8.48 -9.87
C ILE A 76 -5.73 -7.92 -8.59
N GLY A 77 -5.14 -6.90 -8.02
CA GLY A 77 -5.74 -6.27 -6.86
C GLY A 77 -5.14 -4.92 -6.56
N GLY A 78 -5.86 -4.17 -5.76
CA GLY A 78 -5.42 -2.88 -5.29
C GLY A 78 -6.15 -2.48 -4.04
N GLY A 79 -5.55 -1.56 -3.29
CA GLY A 79 -6.14 -0.96 -2.11
C GLY A 79 -6.22 0.55 -2.27
N ILE A 80 -7.38 1.12 -1.97
CA ILE A 80 -7.53 2.56 -1.86
C ILE A 80 -7.50 2.92 -0.38
N GLY A 81 -6.61 3.83 -0.01
CA GLY A 81 -6.54 4.36 1.35
C GLY A 81 -7.77 5.22 1.64
N GLN A 82 -8.77 4.69 2.34
CA GLN A 82 -10.04 5.38 2.60
C GLN A 82 -9.84 6.74 3.24
N SER A 83 -9.06 6.81 4.31
CA SER A 83 -8.77 8.07 5.00
C SER A 83 -7.95 9.02 4.13
N ARG A 84 -6.99 8.52 3.35
CA ARG A 84 -6.22 9.34 2.41
C ARG A 84 -7.10 9.92 1.31
N LEU A 85 -7.99 9.10 0.73
CA LEU A 85 -8.95 9.58 -0.27
C LEU A 85 -9.89 10.64 0.32
N SER A 86 -10.38 10.42 1.53
CA SER A 86 -11.23 11.39 2.25
C SER A 86 -10.48 12.70 2.51
N MET A 87 -9.22 12.65 2.95
CA MET A 87 -8.38 13.84 3.11
C MET A 87 -8.24 14.62 1.79
N LEU A 88 -7.99 13.91 0.68
CA LEU A 88 -7.80 14.54 -0.62
C LEU A 88 -9.09 15.23 -1.10
N ILE A 89 -10.23 14.54 -1.04
CA ILE A 89 -11.52 15.05 -1.52
C ILE A 89 -12.04 16.19 -0.65
N LEU A 90 -11.84 16.10 0.68
CA LEU A 90 -12.32 17.08 1.66
C LEU A 90 -11.29 18.18 1.96
N GLU A 91 -10.17 18.19 1.24
CA GLU A 91 -9.06 19.15 1.40
C GLU A 91 -8.58 19.27 2.85
N LYS A 92 -8.44 18.11 3.53
CA LYS A 92 -8.01 18.04 4.92
C LYS A 92 -6.49 17.98 5.06
N ALA A 93 -5.99 18.66 6.09
CA ALA A 93 -4.55 18.75 6.37
C ALA A 93 -4.04 17.60 7.25
N HIS A 94 -4.90 16.98 8.06
CA HIS A 94 -4.51 15.93 8.99
C HIS A 94 -5.50 14.76 8.92
N ILE A 95 -4.97 13.53 8.98
CA ILE A 95 -5.79 12.31 8.93
C ILE A 95 -6.82 12.24 10.08
N GLY A 96 -6.52 12.83 11.22
CA GLY A 96 -7.44 12.91 12.37
C GLY A 96 -8.69 13.74 12.11
N GLU A 97 -8.76 14.51 11.03
CA GLU A 97 -9.99 15.21 10.62
C GLU A 97 -10.99 14.29 9.90
N VAL A 98 -10.57 13.10 9.49
CA VAL A 98 -11.39 12.12 8.76
C VAL A 98 -11.39 10.73 9.40
N GLN A 99 -10.57 10.53 10.42
CA GLN A 99 -10.44 9.26 11.11
C GLN A 99 -10.22 9.47 12.60
N VAL A 100 -11.08 8.87 13.41
CA VAL A 100 -10.92 8.85 14.87
C VAL A 100 -9.71 8.01 15.25
N SER A 101 -8.86 8.53 16.13
CA SER A 101 -7.71 7.81 16.69
C SER A 101 -7.25 8.43 18.00
N LEU A 102 -6.27 7.80 18.62
CA LEU A 102 -5.58 8.34 19.80
C LEU A 102 -4.37 9.15 19.32
N TRP A 103 -4.34 10.41 19.66
CA TRP A 103 -3.28 11.32 19.27
C TRP A 103 -2.50 11.79 20.50
N PRO A 104 -1.17 11.95 20.40
CA PRO A 104 -0.38 12.56 21.47
C PRO A 104 -0.87 13.98 21.80
N GLU A 105 -0.87 14.35 23.10
CA GLU A 105 -1.35 15.66 23.56
C GLU A 105 -0.71 16.84 22.82
N LYS A 106 0.60 16.74 22.56
CA LYS A 106 1.32 17.75 21.78
C LYS A 106 0.72 17.91 20.38
N MET A 107 0.39 16.80 19.70
CA MET A 107 -0.20 16.85 18.36
C MET A 107 -1.60 17.46 18.38
N ILE A 108 -2.40 17.14 19.40
CA ILE A 108 -3.73 17.74 19.58
C ILE A 108 -3.60 19.26 19.73
N ALA A 109 -2.67 19.71 20.56
CA ALA A 109 -2.42 21.14 20.79
C ALA A 109 -1.93 21.83 19.50
N ASP A 110 -0.98 21.25 18.79
CA ASP A 110 -0.45 21.79 17.54
C ASP A 110 -1.52 21.89 16.45
N CYS A 111 -2.34 20.87 16.29
CA CYS A 111 -3.48 20.87 15.36
C CYS A 111 -4.49 21.97 15.71
N LYS A 112 -4.87 22.07 16.97
CA LYS A 112 -5.80 23.12 17.45
C LYS A 112 -5.28 24.52 17.20
N ASN A 113 -3.99 24.75 17.47
CA ASN A 113 -3.35 26.05 17.22
C ASN A 113 -3.29 26.40 15.72
N SER A 114 -3.29 25.39 14.88
CA SER A 114 -3.31 25.53 13.40
C SER A 114 -4.73 25.56 12.81
N GLY A 115 -5.77 25.54 13.64
CA GLY A 115 -7.16 25.52 13.17
C GLY A 115 -7.62 24.15 12.65
N ILE A 116 -6.88 23.09 12.92
CA ILE A 116 -7.19 21.71 12.50
C ILE A 116 -7.99 21.04 13.63
N ASN A 117 -9.21 20.61 13.33
CA ASN A 117 -10.09 19.95 14.29
C ASN A 117 -10.00 18.43 14.13
N LEU A 118 -9.41 17.76 15.10
CA LEU A 118 -9.36 16.31 15.15
C LEU A 118 -10.69 15.74 15.65
N LEU A 119 -11.10 14.57 15.07
CA LEU A 119 -12.29 13.83 15.48
C LEU A 119 -12.09 13.11 16.78
#